data_1dc7482ba4f0ee69f8869cd0b01c3a4a
#
_entry.id   1dc7482ba4f0ee69f8869cd0b01c3a4a
#
_cell.length_a   1.000
_cell.length_b   1.000
_cell.length_c   1.000
_cell.angle_alpha   90.00
_cell.angle_beta   90.00
_cell.angle_gamma   90.00
#
_symmetry.space_group_name_H-M   'P 1'
#
loop_
_entity.id
_entity.type
_entity.pdbx_description
1 polymer ?
#
loop_
_entity_poly.entity_id
_entity_poly.type
_entity_poly.pdbx_seq_one_letter_code
_entity_poly.pdbx_strand_id
1 'polypeptide(L)'
;MFKEYRQTSLSYVKIIPMKAQKQSDPRERILEAADRLFYTEGVRATGTEKIMSVSEVAKATFYRHFPSKDDLVIAYLEYRDRSFFECLDSPAPPEDIHEALARIERVINRPDIIGCPFLRIASEYPDTAHPFHRVAIEHENKFLAYLINLLEPFAIDKRAAAAALLSVVDGGLTTRMLYGTSKEVPILAPAEAVLKNFQIARTQRRS
;
A
#
# COMPACT_ATOMS: atom_id res chain seq x y z
N MET A 1 13.18 7.55 -26.52
CA MET A 1 13.34 6.39 -25.62
C MET A 1 12.26 6.37 -24.52
N PHE A 2 11.02 6.81 -24.85
CA PHE A 2 9.88 6.90 -23.91
C PHE A 2 8.60 6.24 -24.43
N LYS A 3 8.68 5.45 -25.51
CA LYS A 3 7.50 4.90 -26.23
C LYS A 3 7.18 3.42 -25.96
N GLU A 4 8.02 2.69 -25.25
CA GLU A 4 7.82 1.22 -25.06
C GLU A 4 7.15 0.78 -23.76
N TYR A 5 6.77 1.73 -22.90
CA TYR A 5 6.11 1.40 -21.61
C TYR A 5 4.60 1.12 -21.73
N ARG A 6 4.04 1.04 -22.95
CA ARG A 6 2.57 1.01 -23.14
C ARG A 6 1.94 -0.34 -23.46
N GLN A 7 2.70 -1.43 -23.52
CA GLN A 7 2.11 -2.72 -23.94
C GLN A 7 2.73 -3.94 -23.24
N THR A 8 2.77 -3.94 -21.92
CA THR A 8 2.68 -5.21 -21.21
C THR A 8 1.34 -5.24 -20.52
N SER A 9 0.47 -6.15 -20.94
CA SER A 9 -0.76 -6.49 -20.24
C SER A 9 -0.34 -7.03 -18.87
N LEU A 10 -0.14 -6.13 -17.90
CA LEU A 10 0.05 -6.46 -16.51
C LEU A 10 -1.23 -7.19 -16.08
N SER A 11 -1.13 -8.50 -15.94
CA SER A 11 -2.12 -9.26 -15.20
C SER A 11 -2.14 -8.67 -13.78
N TYR A 12 -3.09 -7.78 -13.56
CA TYR A 12 -3.33 -7.10 -12.29
C TYR A 12 -3.63 -8.16 -11.23
N VAL A 13 -2.59 -8.55 -10.48
CA VAL A 13 -2.76 -9.50 -9.38
C VAL A 13 -3.40 -8.72 -8.23
N LYS A 14 -4.65 -9.00 -7.97
CA LYS A 14 -5.41 -8.42 -6.85
C LYS A 14 -4.66 -8.67 -5.55
N ILE A 15 -4.44 -7.64 -4.75
CA ILE A 15 -3.86 -7.76 -3.40
C ILE A 15 -4.72 -8.71 -2.55
N ILE A 16 -6.03 -8.74 -2.81
CA ILE A 16 -6.97 -9.75 -2.32
C ILE A 16 -7.80 -10.20 -3.55
N PRO A 17 -7.96 -11.50 -3.82
CA PRO A 17 -8.83 -11.95 -4.89
C PRO A 17 -10.27 -11.61 -4.54
N MET A 18 -10.79 -10.50 -5.07
CA MET A 18 -12.24 -10.32 -5.09
C MET A 18 -12.81 -11.44 -5.96
N LYS A 19 -13.78 -12.17 -5.39
CA LYS A 19 -14.37 -13.37 -6.00
C LYS A 19 -14.72 -13.10 -7.46
N ALA A 20 -14.12 -13.86 -8.37
CA ALA A 20 -14.45 -13.83 -9.78
C ALA A 20 -15.90 -14.28 -9.98
N GLN A 21 -16.66 -13.45 -10.72
CA GLN A 21 -17.85 -13.80 -11.49
C GLN A 21 -19.12 -14.25 -10.74
N LYS A 22 -19.87 -13.28 -10.32
CA LYS A 22 -21.33 -13.07 -10.57
C LYS A 22 -21.47 -11.58 -10.50
N GLN A 23 -22.25 -10.94 -11.40
CA GLN A 23 -22.45 -9.48 -11.50
C GLN A 23 -21.98 -8.73 -10.25
N SER A 24 -20.69 -8.31 -10.23
CA SER A 24 -20.14 -7.61 -9.08
C SER A 24 -20.95 -6.33 -8.86
N ASP A 25 -21.20 -5.99 -7.60
CA ASP A 25 -21.93 -4.79 -7.23
C ASP A 25 -21.33 -3.58 -7.99
N PRO A 26 -22.12 -2.72 -8.60
CA PRO A 26 -21.65 -1.50 -9.27
C PRO A 26 -20.66 -0.69 -8.40
N ARG A 27 -20.85 -0.65 -7.09
CA ARG A 27 -19.93 0.00 -6.16
C ARG A 27 -18.54 -0.64 -6.17
N GLU A 28 -18.47 -1.96 -6.17
CA GLU A 28 -17.21 -2.71 -6.24
C GLU A 28 -16.49 -2.47 -7.57
N ARG A 29 -17.22 -2.52 -8.69
CA ARG A 29 -16.65 -2.24 -10.03
C ARG A 29 -16.07 -0.83 -10.13
N ILE A 30 -16.78 0.18 -9.59
CA ILE A 30 -16.27 1.55 -9.55
C ILE A 30 -14.99 1.63 -8.71
N LEU A 31 -14.98 1.03 -7.53
CA LEU A 31 -13.84 1.05 -6.63
C LEU A 31 -12.63 0.31 -7.23
N GLU A 32 -12.83 -0.84 -7.87
CA GLU A 32 -11.76 -1.57 -8.59
C GLU A 32 -11.16 -0.75 -9.75
N ALA A 33 -12.02 -0.10 -10.54
CA ALA A 33 -11.57 0.76 -11.62
C ALA A 33 -10.81 1.98 -11.10
N ALA A 34 -11.31 2.59 -10.03
CA ALA A 34 -10.65 3.72 -9.35
C ALA A 34 -9.30 3.30 -8.76
N ASP A 35 -9.26 2.17 -8.06
CA ASP A 35 -8.04 1.63 -7.47
C ASP A 35 -6.93 1.47 -8.52
N ARG A 36 -7.24 0.81 -9.63
CA ARG A 36 -6.30 0.64 -10.73
C ARG A 36 -5.82 1.97 -11.31
N LEU A 37 -6.76 2.88 -11.63
CA LEU A 37 -6.45 4.14 -12.29
C LEU A 37 -5.71 5.11 -11.35
N PHE A 38 -6.17 5.29 -10.12
CA PHE A 38 -5.53 6.16 -9.15
C PHE A 38 -4.12 5.68 -8.80
N TYR A 39 -3.94 4.35 -8.68
CA TYR A 39 -2.64 3.79 -8.35
C TYR A 39 -1.64 3.89 -9.50
N THR A 40 -2.06 3.76 -10.76
CA THR A 40 -1.16 3.79 -11.92
C THR A 40 -0.96 5.19 -12.48
N GLU A 41 -2.00 6.01 -12.53
CA GLU A 41 -1.98 7.31 -13.20
C GLU A 41 -1.97 8.49 -12.22
N GLY A 42 -2.38 8.29 -10.98
CA GLY A 42 -2.55 9.32 -9.96
C GLY A 42 -3.98 9.85 -9.91
N VAL A 43 -4.32 10.40 -8.74
CA VAL A 43 -5.66 10.91 -8.47
C VAL A 43 -5.97 12.16 -9.29
N ARG A 44 -5.01 13.09 -9.40
CA ARG A 44 -5.23 14.34 -10.14
C ARG A 44 -5.46 14.10 -11.63
N ALA A 45 -4.74 13.17 -12.22
CA ALA A 45 -4.80 12.87 -13.66
C ALA A 45 -6.04 12.03 -14.04
N THR A 46 -6.71 11.40 -13.08
CA THR A 46 -7.82 10.48 -13.33
C THR A 46 -9.16 11.20 -13.16
N GLY A 47 -9.92 11.36 -14.25
CA GLY A 47 -11.28 11.91 -14.23
C GLY A 47 -12.35 10.85 -13.96
N THR A 48 -13.51 11.27 -13.43
CA THR A 48 -14.65 10.36 -13.16
C THR A 48 -15.22 9.71 -14.41
N GLU A 49 -15.19 10.41 -15.56
CA GLU A 49 -15.63 9.84 -16.84
C GLU A 49 -14.81 8.63 -17.27
N LYS A 50 -13.50 8.67 -17.04
CA LYS A 50 -12.60 7.53 -17.32
C LYS A 50 -12.93 6.35 -16.40
N ILE A 51 -13.20 6.61 -15.11
CA ILE A 51 -13.56 5.58 -14.15
C ILE A 51 -14.91 4.94 -14.53
N MET A 52 -15.91 5.76 -14.90
CA MET A 52 -17.21 5.25 -15.38
C MET A 52 -17.07 4.38 -16.61
N SER A 53 -16.25 4.80 -17.59
CA SER A 53 -15.98 4.03 -18.80
C SER A 53 -15.33 2.67 -18.49
N VAL A 54 -14.32 2.65 -17.59
CA VAL A 54 -13.58 1.45 -17.24
C VAL A 54 -14.40 0.49 -16.36
N SER A 55 -15.25 1.04 -15.49
CA SER A 55 -16.14 0.25 -14.62
C SER A 55 -17.43 -0.21 -15.32
N GLU A 56 -17.68 0.27 -16.54
CA GLU A 56 -18.92 0.02 -17.31
C GLU A 56 -20.19 0.38 -16.50
N VAL A 57 -20.14 1.51 -15.78
CA VAL A 57 -21.23 1.98 -14.92
C VAL A 57 -21.80 3.27 -15.49
N ALA A 58 -23.15 3.34 -15.57
CA ALA A 58 -23.85 4.54 -16.01
C ALA A 58 -23.64 5.70 -15.01
N LYS A 59 -23.61 6.94 -15.52
CA LYS A 59 -23.37 8.16 -14.74
C LYS A 59 -24.28 8.28 -13.50
N ALA A 60 -25.55 8.02 -13.64
CA ALA A 60 -26.50 8.06 -12.51
C ALA A 60 -26.19 7.02 -11.43
N THR A 61 -25.73 5.83 -11.83
CA THR A 61 -25.32 4.77 -10.90
C THR A 61 -24.02 5.13 -10.20
N PHE A 62 -23.04 5.71 -10.91
CA PHE A 62 -21.79 6.18 -10.32
C PHE A 62 -22.05 7.18 -9.18
N TYR A 63 -22.78 8.27 -9.46
CA TYR A 63 -23.04 9.32 -8.46
C TYR A 63 -23.99 8.90 -7.33
N ARG A 64 -24.79 7.85 -7.53
CA ARG A 64 -25.54 7.21 -6.44
C ARG A 64 -24.64 6.51 -5.42
N HIS A 65 -23.54 5.91 -5.86
CA HIS A 65 -22.60 5.20 -4.97
C HIS A 65 -21.49 6.11 -4.43
N PHE A 66 -21.04 7.06 -5.24
CA PHE A 66 -19.99 8.02 -4.89
C PHE A 66 -20.43 9.42 -5.33
N PRO A 67 -21.03 10.19 -4.41
CA PRO A 67 -21.57 11.53 -4.71
C PRO A 67 -20.55 12.49 -5.31
N SER A 68 -19.27 12.32 -4.97
CA SER A 68 -18.15 13.09 -5.52
C SER A 68 -16.96 12.20 -5.87
N LYS A 69 -16.00 12.77 -6.62
CA LYS A 69 -14.70 12.12 -6.83
C LYS A 69 -13.94 11.98 -5.50
N ASP A 70 -14.09 12.94 -4.61
CA ASP A 70 -13.40 12.97 -3.33
C ASP A 70 -13.86 11.82 -2.42
N ASP A 71 -15.17 11.52 -2.40
CA ASP A 71 -15.71 10.35 -1.69
C ASP A 71 -15.12 9.05 -2.23
N LEU A 72 -14.93 8.95 -3.54
CA LEU A 72 -14.31 7.79 -4.16
C LEU A 72 -12.81 7.69 -3.84
N VAL A 73 -12.10 8.82 -3.77
CA VAL A 73 -10.68 8.83 -3.37
C VAL A 73 -10.50 8.38 -1.94
N ILE A 74 -11.33 8.85 -1.01
CA ILE A 74 -11.32 8.39 0.39
C ILE A 74 -11.58 6.89 0.44
N ALA A 75 -12.63 6.39 -0.22
CA ALA A 75 -12.94 4.96 -0.25
C ALA A 75 -11.79 4.11 -0.84
N TYR A 76 -11.09 4.62 -1.85
CA TYR A 76 -9.90 3.99 -2.41
C TYR A 76 -8.77 3.90 -1.39
N LEU A 77 -8.47 4.98 -0.69
CA LEU A 77 -7.41 5.00 0.33
C LEU A 77 -7.75 4.07 1.50
N GLU A 78 -8.99 4.08 1.98
CA GLU A 78 -9.47 3.16 3.02
C GLU A 78 -9.39 1.69 2.59
N TYR A 79 -9.71 1.40 1.33
CA TYR A 79 -9.56 0.05 0.76
C TYR A 79 -8.09 -0.38 0.77
N ARG A 80 -7.17 0.50 0.34
CA ARG A 80 -5.74 0.22 0.32
C ARG A 80 -5.17 0.04 1.73
N ASP A 81 -5.58 0.87 2.70
CA ASP A 81 -5.18 0.76 4.10
C ASP A 81 -5.56 -0.61 4.66
N ARG A 82 -6.83 -0.99 4.55
CA ARG A 82 -7.33 -2.29 5.01
C ARG A 82 -6.60 -3.45 4.33
N SER A 83 -6.47 -3.40 2.99
CA SER A 83 -5.80 -4.46 2.23
C SER A 83 -4.34 -4.64 2.58
N PHE A 84 -3.64 -3.56 2.95
CA PHE A 84 -2.25 -3.61 3.38
C PHE A 84 -2.12 -4.41 4.69
N PHE A 85 -2.88 -4.07 5.72
CA PHE A 85 -2.83 -4.78 7.01
C PHE A 85 -3.33 -6.23 6.90
N GLU A 86 -4.42 -6.48 6.16
CA GLU A 86 -4.88 -7.85 5.89
C GLU A 86 -3.81 -8.69 5.20
N CYS A 87 -3.02 -8.11 4.30
CA CYS A 87 -1.91 -8.79 3.64
C CYS A 87 -0.76 -9.11 4.60
N LEU A 88 -0.45 -8.19 5.53
CA LEU A 88 0.57 -8.42 6.55
C LEU A 88 0.17 -9.53 7.53
N ASP A 89 -1.11 -9.61 7.86
CA ASP A 89 -1.65 -10.58 8.83
C ASP A 89 -2.07 -11.92 8.19
N SER A 90 -1.92 -12.10 6.88
CA SER A 90 -2.31 -13.31 6.16
C SER A 90 -1.15 -14.30 6.02
N PRO A 91 -1.38 -15.65 6.21
CA PRO A 91 -2.63 -16.32 6.62
C PRO A 91 -2.90 -16.21 8.13
N ALA A 92 -1.97 -15.70 8.90
CA ALA A 92 -2.05 -15.42 10.34
C ALA A 92 -1.14 -14.22 10.62
N PRO A 93 -1.33 -13.47 11.72
CA PRO A 93 -0.41 -12.42 12.14
C PRO A 93 1.03 -12.94 12.24
N PRO A 94 2.05 -12.11 11.92
CA PRO A 94 3.44 -12.53 12.03
C PRO A 94 3.80 -12.82 13.49
N GLU A 95 4.61 -13.86 13.70
CA GLU A 95 5.03 -14.28 15.03
C GLU A 95 5.96 -13.25 15.70
N ASP A 96 6.74 -12.53 14.89
CA ASP A 96 7.71 -11.54 15.36
C ASP A 96 7.99 -10.46 14.30
N ILE A 97 8.81 -9.47 14.69
CA ILE A 97 9.21 -8.37 13.84
C ILE A 97 10.00 -8.83 12.59
N HIS A 98 10.80 -9.89 12.69
CA HIS A 98 11.60 -10.38 11.57
C HIS A 98 10.70 -11.01 10.50
N GLU A 99 9.69 -11.79 10.94
CA GLU A 99 8.69 -12.34 10.01
C GLU A 99 7.87 -11.24 9.34
N ALA A 100 7.44 -10.23 10.10
CA ALA A 100 6.73 -9.08 9.55
C ALA A 100 7.55 -8.36 8.46
N LEU A 101 8.83 -8.08 8.72
CA LEU A 101 9.73 -7.44 7.77
C LEU A 101 9.97 -8.31 6.51
N ALA A 102 10.08 -9.62 6.68
CA ALA A 102 10.20 -10.54 5.55
C ALA A 102 8.91 -10.59 4.71
N ARG A 103 7.73 -10.46 5.33
CA ARG A 103 6.46 -10.34 4.61
C ARG A 103 6.38 -9.03 3.85
N ILE A 104 6.75 -7.91 4.47
CA ILE A 104 6.81 -6.59 3.85
C ILE A 104 7.71 -6.62 2.61
N GLU A 105 8.91 -7.18 2.71
CA GLU A 105 9.82 -7.34 1.56
C GLU A 105 9.18 -8.13 0.42
N ARG A 106 8.55 -9.26 0.73
CA ARG A 106 7.84 -10.06 -0.29
C ARG A 106 6.70 -9.28 -0.96
N VAL A 107 5.94 -8.50 -0.19
CA VAL A 107 4.84 -7.68 -0.72
C VAL A 107 5.40 -6.57 -1.62
N ILE A 108 6.41 -5.83 -1.18
CA ILE A 108 7.00 -4.72 -1.96
C ILE A 108 7.60 -5.23 -3.29
N ASN A 109 8.14 -6.43 -3.31
CA ASN A 109 8.75 -7.01 -4.50
C ASN A 109 7.77 -7.71 -5.45
N ARG A 110 6.48 -7.72 -5.14
CA ARG A 110 5.46 -8.24 -6.07
C ARG A 110 5.38 -7.37 -7.33
N PRO A 111 5.08 -7.97 -8.50
CA PRO A 111 5.04 -7.24 -9.78
C PRO A 111 3.91 -6.21 -9.86
N ASP A 112 2.85 -6.34 -9.07
CA ASP A 112 1.71 -5.42 -8.99
C ASP A 112 1.94 -4.24 -8.03
N ILE A 113 3.02 -4.24 -7.26
CA ILE A 113 3.38 -3.14 -6.37
C ILE A 113 4.32 -2.17 -7.10
N ILE A 114 3.86 -0.93 -7.24
CA ILE A 114 4.59 0.16 -7.91
C ILE A 114 4.95 1.32 -6.95
N GLY A 115 4.81 1.10 -5.64
CA GLY A 115 5.14 2.05 -4.58
C GLY A 115 4.02 2.18 -3.54
N CYS A 116 4.12 3.18 -2.67
CA CYS A 116 3.12 3.47 -1.65
C CYS A 116 2.04 4.41 -2.18
N PRO A 117 0.75 4.04 -2.15
CA PRO A 117 -0.34 4.93 -2.55
C PRO A 117 -0.47 6.14 -1.62
N PHE A 118 -0.11 6.02 -0.34
CA PHE A 118 -0.20 7.07 0.67
C PHE A 118 0.90 8.10 0.52
N LEU A 119 2.15 7.72 0.28
CA LEU A 119 3.24 8.65 -0.05
C LEU A 119 2.92 9.39 -1.36
N ARG A 120 2.32 8.70 -2.33
CA ARG A 120 1.93 9.31 -3.59
C ARG A 120 0.83 10.35 -3.42
N ILE A 121 -0.24 10.04 -2.69
CA ILE A 121 -1.33 10.99 -2.46
C ILE A 121 -0.87 12.19 -1.65
N ALA A 122 0.01 12.00 -0.66
CA ALA A 122 0.61 13.10 0.11
C ALA A 122 1.43 14.03 -0.78
N SER A 123 2.15 13.50 -1.78
CA SER A 123 2.87 14.31 -2.77
C SER A 123 1.94 15.05 -3.73
N GLU A 124 0.83 14.43 -4.16
CA GLU A 124 -0.18 15.08 -5.01
C GLU A 124 -0.94 16.19 -4.27
N TYR A 125 -1.14 16.04 -2.96
CA TYR A 125 -1.88 16.96 -2.08
C TYR A 125 -1.03 17.34 -0.88
N PRO A 126 -0.06 18.27 -1.04
CA PRO A 126 0.95 18.57 -0.01
C PRO A 126 0.43 19.35 1.19
N ASP A 127 -0.78 19.93 1.10
CA ASP A 127 -1.42 20.57 2.26
C ASP A 127 -1.81 19.50 3.29
N THR A 128 -1.16 19.51 4.45
CA THR A 128 -1.41 18.56 5.55
C THR A 128 -2.83 18.65 6.14
N ALA A 129 -3.55 19.75 5.91
CA ALA A 129 -4.95 19.89 6.28
C ALA A 129 -5.91 19.26 5.25
N HIS A 130 -5.44 18.93 4.05
CA HIS A 130 -6.26 18.31 3.01
C HIS A 130 -6.76 16.93 3.46
N PRO A 131 -8.05 16.57 3.25
CA PRO A 131 -8.60 15.29 3.71
C PRO A 131 -7.79 14.08 3.25
N PHE A 132 -7.32 14.05 2.00
CA PHE A 132 -6.53 12.93 1.47
C PHE A 132 -5.16 12.81 2.14
N HIS A 133 -4.52 13.94 2.41
CA HIS A 133 -3.25 13.96 3.13
C HIS A 133 -3.41 13.44 4.57
N ARG A 134 -4.52 13.77 5.23
CA ARG A 134 -4.82 13.24 6.57
C ARG A 134 -4.96 11.73 6.57
N VAL A 135 -5.63 11.14 5.57
CA VAL A 135 -5.71 9.67 5.45
C VAL A 135 -4.32 9.06 5.29
N ALA A 136 -3.41 9.71 4.54
CA ALA A 136 -2.03 9.24 4.45
C ALA A 136 -1.31 9.28 5.81
N ILE A 137 -1.45 10.39 6.58
CA ILE A 137 -0.89 10.49 7.94
C ILE A 137 -1.47 9.41 8.87
N GLU A 138 -2.78 9.15 8.78
CA GLU A 138 -3.43 8.11 9.58
C GLU A 138 -2.89 6.72 9.27
N HIS A 139 -2.68 6.40 7.99
CA HIS A 139 -2.05 5.15 7.56
C HIS A 139 -0.64 4.99 8.16
N GLU A 140 0.20 6.01 8.03
CA GLU A 140 1.57 6.01 8.57
C GLU A 140 1.58 5.82 10.09
N ASN A 141 0.68 6.50 10.81
CA ASN A 141 0.54 6.34 12.25
C ASN A 141 0.09 4.93 12.65
N LYS A 142 -0.84 4.33 11.91
CA LYS A 142 -1.26 2.93 12.11
C LYS A 142 -0.10 1.97 11.87
N PHE A 143 0.68 2.19 10.82
CA PHE A 143 1.81 1.33 10.51
C PHE A 143 2.92 1.47 11.54
N LEU A 144 3.21 2.69 12.00
CA LEU A 144 4.12 2.91 13.13
C LEU A 144 3.67 2.18 14.39
N ALA A 145 2.37 2.26 14.74
CA ALA A 145 1.80 1.56 15.88
C ALA A 145 1.89 0.04 15.72
N TYR A 146 1.65 -0.49 14.53
CA TYR A 146 1.82 -1.92 14.21
C TYR A 146 3.26 -2.39 14.48
N LEU A 147 4.26 -1.64 14.03
CA LEU A 147 5.67 -1.95 14.28
C LEU A 147 6.02 -1.86 15.78
N ILE A 148 5.50 -0.86 16.49
CA ILE A 148 5.69 -0.73 17.95
C ILE A 148 5.14 -1.96 18.67
N ASN A 149 3.95 -2.43 18.30
CA ASN A 149 3.34 -3.62 18.92
C ASN A 149 4.17 -4.88 18.71
N LEU A 150 4.78 -5.06 17.54
CA LEU A 150 5.69 -6.18 17.28
C LEU A 150 6.99 -6.10 18.09
N LEU A 151 7.36 -4.91 18.55
CA LEU A 151 8.53 -4.67 19.37
C LEU A 151 8.23 -4.74 20.89
N GLU A 152 6.97 -4.98 21.30
CA GLU A 152 6.58 -5.04 22.72
C GLU A 152 7.42 -6.01 23.58
N PRO A 153 7.83 -7.19 23.10
CA PRO A 153 8.65 -8.10 23.89
C PRO A 153 10.06 -7.60 24.24
N PHE A 154 10.54 -6.51 23.61
CA PHE A 154 11.90 -6.05 23.75
C PHE A 154 12.00 -4.85 24.69
N ALA A 155 13.02 -4.84 25.58
CA ALA A 155 13.31 -3.74 26.52
C ALA A 155 14.19 -2.66 25.87
N ILE A 156 13.63 -1.97 24.85
CA ILE A 156 14.29 -0.95 24.03
C ILE A 156 13.43 0.31 23.90
N ASP A 157 14.00 1.36 23.31
CA ASP A 157 13.18 2.46 22.79
C ASP A 157 12.43 1.99 21.51
N LYS A 158 11.25 1.41 21.73
CA LYS A 158 10.41 0.83 20.66
C LYS A 158 9.97 1.87 19.65
N ARG A 159 9.71 3.12 20.08
CA ARG A 159 9.28 4.19 19.19
C ARG A 159 10.40 4.60 18.23
N ALA A 160 11.63 4.76 18.75
CA ALA A 160 12.78 5.07 17.91
C ALA A 160 13.10 3.91 16.95
N ALA A 161 13.06 2.66 17.42
CA ALA A 161 13.26 1.48 16.58
C ALA A 161 12.19 1.37 15.49
N ALA A 162 10.91 1.50 15.84
CA ALA A 162 9.80 1.45 14.88
C ALA A 162 9.88 2.58 13.84
N ALA A 163 10.22 3.80 14.25
CA ALA A 163 10.39 4.93 13.32
C ALA A 163 11.54 4.70 12.33
N ALA A 164 12.65 4.11 12.79
CA ALA A 164 13.76 3.74 11.92
C ALA A 164 13.37 2.64 10.92
N LEU A 165 12.63 1.62 11.37
CA LEU A 165 12.11 0.56 10.50
C LEU A 165 11.11 1.09 9.47
N LEU A 166 10.20 1.99 9.88
CA LEU A 166 9.27 2.66 8.97
C LEU A 166 10.03 3.40 7.87
N SER A 167 11.07 4.16 8.23
CA SER A 167 11.92 4.86 7.25
C SER A 167 12.60 3.91 6.26
N VAL A 168 12.98 2.70 6.68
CA VAL A 168 13.52 1.67 5.78
C VAL A 168 12.46 1.21 4.78
N VAL A 169 11.23 0.96 5.24
CA VAL A 169 10.12 0.52 4.39
C VAL A 169 9.74 1.60 3.39
N ASP A 170 9.61 2.85 3.82
CA ASP A 170 9.29 3.99 2.96
C ASP A 170 10.37 4.25 1.91
N GLY A 171 11.64 4.13 2.31
CA GLY A 171 12.78 4.16 1.39
C GLY A 171 12.69 3.08 0.32
N GLY A 172 12.30 1.87 0.72
CA GLY A 172 12.06 0.76 -0.20
C GLY A 172 10.91 1.02 -1.16
N LEU A 173 9.76 1.48 -0.66
CA LEU A 173 8.59 1.84 -1.47
C LEU A 173 8.90 3.00 -2.43
N THR A 174 9.70 3.98 -1.99
CA THR A 174 10.19 5.07 -2.86
C THR A 174 11.11 4.53 -3.95
N THR A 175 12.01 3.61 -3.62
CA THR A 175 12.86 2.91 -4.60
C THR A 175 12.00 2.18 -5.63
N ARG A 176 10.93 1.50 -5.17
CA ARG A 176 9.98 0.84 -6.05
C ARG A 176 9.25 1.82 -6.99
N MET A 177 8.89 3.01 -6.51
CA MET A 177 8.30 4.07 -7.34
C MET A 177 9.26 4.57 -8.42
N LEU A 178 10.55 4.68 -8.10
CA LEU A 178 11.56 5.19 -9.04
C LEU A 178 11.95 4.18 -10.11
N TYR A 179 12.12 2.92 -9.74
CA TYR A 179 12.70 1.88 -10.61
C TYR A 179 11.67 0.86 -11.11
N GLY A 180 10.43 0.94 -10.64
CA GLY A 180 9.41 -0.06 -10.96
C GLY A 180 9.85 -1.48 -10.56
N THR A 181 9.55 -2.45 -11.41
CA THR A 181 9.92 -3.86 -11.19
C THR A 181 11.32 -4.23 -11.70
N SER A 182 12.06 -3.26 -12.24
CA SER A 182 13.40 -3.50 -12.81
C SER A 182 14.48 -3.78 -11.75
N LYS A 183 14.19 -3.49 -10.48
CA LYS A 183 15.06 -3.75 -9.34
C LYS A 183 14.31 -4.46 -8.23
N GLU A 184 14.95 -5.44 -7.62
CA GLU A 184 14.55 -5.96 -6.33
C GLU A 184 14.88 -4.93 -5.24
N VAL A 185 13.93 -4.77 -4.29
CA VAL A 185 14.05 -3.80 -3.21
C VAL A 185 14.31 -4.55 -1.91
N PRO A 186 15.53 -4.50 -1.35
CA PRO A 186 15.83 -5.13 -0.08
C PRO A 186 15.22 -4.31 1.07
N ILE A 187 14.41 -4.94 1.90
CA ILE A 187 13.86 -4.39 3.15
C ILE A 187 14.44 -5.11 4.36
N LEU A 188 14.47 -6.45 4.30
CA LEU A 188 14.86 -7.27 5.44
C LEU A 188 16.30 -6.99 5.89
N ALA A 189 17.25 -6.97 4.95
CA ALA A 189 18.66 -6.78 5.30
C ALA A 189 18.96 -5.41 5.95
N PRO A 190 18.53 -4.26 5.41
CA PRO A 190 18.70 -2.98 6.08
C PRO A 190 17.90 -2.88 7.39
N ALA A 191 16.70 -3.46 7.47
CA ALA A 191 15.92 -3.49 8.70
C ALA A 191 16.59 -4.33 9.79
N GLU A 192 17.22 -5.46 9.45
CA GLU A 192 18.00 -6.26 10.40
C GLU A 192 19.22 -5.49 10.94
N ALA A 193 19.86 -4.65 10.12
CA ALA A 193 20.92 -3.77 10.58
C ALA A 193 20.41 -2.74 11.61
N VAL A 194 19.21 -2.20 11.39
CA VAL A 194 18.53 -1.33 12.36
C VAL A 194 18.25 -2.10 13.65
N LEU A 195 17.62 -3.27 13.58
CA LEU A 195 17.28 -4.09 14.76
C LEU A 195 18.52 -4.47 15.57
N LYS A 196 19.61 -4.82 14.90
CA LYS A 196 20.90 -5.12 15.54
C LYS A 196 21.45 -3.91 16.32
N ASN A 197 21.30 -2.70 15.79
CA ASN A 197 21.70 -1.48 16.50
C ASN A 197 20.89 -1.26 17.79
N PHE A 198 19.65 -1.72 17.85
CA PHE A 198 18.80 -1.76 19.05
C PHE A 198 18.96 -3.04 19.87
N GLN A 199 20.00 -3.87 19.60
CA GLN A 199 20.31 -5.12 20.31
C GLN A 199 19.21 -6.20 20.18
N ILE A 200 18.39 -6.14 19.15
CA ILE A 200 17.41 -7.17 18.82
C ILE A 200 18.07 -8.20 17.91
N ALA A 201 18.28 -9.41 18.43
CA ALA A 201 18.81 -10.53 17.67
C ALA A 201 17.67 -11.42 17.15
N ARG A 202 17.87 -12.04 15.97
CA ARG A 202 16.98 -13.05 15.45
C ARG A 202 16.96 -14.26 16.38
N THR A 203 15.79 -14.63 16.91
CA THR A 203 15.67 -15.87 17.70
C THR A 203 15.99 -17.05 16.79
N GLN A 204 17.07 -17.77 17.06
CA GLN A 204 17.36 -19.01 16.35
C GLN A 204 16.26 -20.02 16.70
N ARG A 205 15.43 -20.39 15.72
CA ARG A 205 14.51 -21.50 15.90
C ARG A 205 15.36 -22.75 16.17
N ARG A 206 15.22 -23.31 17.37
CA ARG A 206 15.68 -24.68 17.61
C ARG A 206 14.80 -25.59 16.76
N SER A 207 15.42 -26.21 15.76
CA SER A 207 14.86 -27.27 14.93
C SER A 207 14.45 -28.49 15.76
#